data_21a25c7a06fc7ee921351d838244c20c
#
_entry.id   21a25c7a06fc7ee921351d838244c20c
#
_cell.length_a   1.000
_cell.length_b   1.000
_cell.length_c   1.000
_cell.angle_alpha   90.00
_cell.angle_beta   90.00
_cell.angle_gamma   90.00
#
_symmetry.space_group_name_H-M   'P 1'
#
loop_
_entity.id
_entity.type
_entity.pdbx_description
1 polymer ?
#
loop_
_entity_poly.entity_id
_entity_poly.type
_entity_poly.pdbx_seq_one_letter_code
_entity_poly.pdbx_strand_id
1 'polypeptide(L)'
;MRISIENVTKILNANRVGTYPAEIDWILTDSRSLCFAEDTLFFALKTKRNDGHKYIPDLYERGVRNFVVSDLPQNLDDYVDTNFLQLPNPLKGLQRLAEKYRSQFEVPVVGITGSNGKTIVKEWLYQLLSPEKIITRSPRSYNSQIGVPLSVWLLKYTPASKGVEVATTIGAFAT
;
A
#
# COMPACT_ATOMS: atom_id res chain seq x y z
N MET A 1 -9.77 5.44 -7.27
CA MET A 1 -10.88 4.91 -6.43
C MET A 1 -10.47 5.10 -4.99
N ARG A 2 -11.21 5.90 -4.25
CA ARG A 2 -10.92 6.22 -2.85
C ARG A 2 -11.62 5.21 -1.95
N ILE A 3 -11.06 4.94 -0.80
CA ILE A 3 -11.64 4.06 0.22
C ILE A 3 -11.75 4.81 1.55
N SER A 4 -12.93 4.78 2.16
CA SER A 4 -13.12 5.48 3.43
C SER A 4 -12.30 4.87 4.56
N ILE A 5 -11.88 5.69 5.49
CA ILE A 5 -11.09 5.25 6.66
C ILE A 5 -11.85 4.22 7.50
N GLU A 6 -13.19 4.29 7.54
CA GLU A 6 -14.04 3.30 8.19
C GLU A 6 -13.93 1.91 7.54
N ASN A 7 -13.93 1.87 6.20
CA ASN A 7 -13.75 0.62 5.46
C ASN A 7 -12.34 0.07 5.63
N VAL A 8 -11.33 0.94 5.59
CA VAL A 8 -9.95 0.53 5.90
C VAL A 8 -9.87 -0.07 7.30
N THR A 9 -10.44 0.59 8.31
CA THR A 9 -10.46 0.11 9.70
C THR A 9 -11.07 -1.29 9.80
N LYS A 10 -12.21 -1.52 9.12
CA LYS A 10 -12.88 -2.84 9.08
C LYS A 10 -12.00 -3.90 8.39
N ILE A 11 -11.41 -3.58 7.24
CA ILE A 11 -10.54 -4.49 6.50
C ILE A 11 -9.33 -4.89 7.34
N LEU A 12 -8.72 -3.93 8.02
CA LEU A 12 -7.56 -4.16 8.87
C LEU A 12 -7.91 -4.87 10.18
N ASN A 13 -9.19 -4.84 10.60
CA ASN A 13 -9.63 -5.22 11.93
C ASN A 13 -8.81 -4.49 13.01
N ALA A 14 -8.62 -3.18 12.80
CA ALA A 14 -7.78 -2.34 13.64
C ALA A 14 -8.59 -1.67 14.75
N ASN A 15 -7.96 -1.41 15.88
CA ASN A 15 -8.50 -0.50 16.88
C ASN A 15 -8.25 0.94 16.40
N ARG A 16 -9.32 1.68 16.09
CA ARG A 16 -9.21 3.06 15.64
C ARG A 16 -9.27 4.01 16.83
N VAL A 17 -8.28 4.87 16.93
CA VAL A 17 -8.23 6.02 17.81
C VAL A 17 -8.31 7.27 16.94
N GLY A 18 -9.28 8.15 17.24
CA GLY A 18 -9.62 9.30 16.42
C GLY A 18 -10.86 9.09 15.55
N THR A 19 -11.52 10.18 15.21
CA THR A 19 -12.82 10.18 14.49
C THR A 19 -12.78 11.06 13.22
N TYR A 20 -11.59 11.48 12.80
CA TYR A 20 -11.43 12.34 11.63
C TYR A 20 -11.93 11.63 10.36
N PRO A 21 -12.90 12.21 9.63
CA PRO A 21 -13.38 11.61 8.38
C PRO A 21 -12.32 11.73 7.30
N ALA A 22 -11.99 10.61 6.64
CA ALA A 22 -10.97 10.60 5.60
C ALA A 22 -11.28 9.59 4.50
N GLU A 23 -10.90 9.97 3.29
CA GLU A 23 -10.91 9.12 2.11
C GLU A 23 -9.45 8.83 1.72
N ILE A 24 -9.08 7.57 1.68
CA ILE A 24 -7.71 7.13 1.40
C ILE A 24 -7.53 6.83 -0.09
N ASP A 25 -6.58 7.51 -0.70
CA ASP A 25 -6.18 7.30 -2.08
C ASP A 25 -4.71 6.84 -2.21
N TRP A 26 -3.88 7.12 -1.24
CA TRP A 26 -2.45 6.82 -1.24
C TRP A 26 -2.04 5.97 -0.05
N ILE A 27 -1.20 4.96 -0.32
CA ILE A 27 -0.52 4.17 0.71
C ILE A 27 0.94 4.58 0.76
N LEU A 28 1.40 4.92 1.96
CA LEU A 28 2.77 5.37 2.21
C LEU A 28 3.46 4.46 3.23
N THR A 29 4.69 4.03 2.92
CA THR A 29 5.56 3.25 3.82
C THR A 29 6.94 3.87 4.00
N ASP A 30 7.26 4.91 3.21
CA ASP A 30 8.51 5.67 3.25
C ASP A 30 8.18 7.17 3.25
N SER A 31 8.47 7.85 4.35
CA SER A 31 8.16 9.28 4.55
C SER A 31 8.74 10.20 3.47
N ARG A 32 9.83 9.79 2.82
CA ARG A 32 10.47 10.55 1.72
C ARG A 32 9.64 10.58 0.44
N SER A 33 8.72 9.64 0.28
CA SER A 33 7.89 9.49 -0.92
C SER A 33 6.51 10.14 -0.78
N LEU A 34 6.30 11.00 0.22
CA LEU A 34 5.04 11.70 0.42
C LEU A 34 4.79 12.71 -0.71
N CYS A 35 3.68 12.53 -1.44
CA CYS A 35 3.22 13.43 -2.50
C CYS A 35 1.92 14.16 -2.13
N PHE A 36 0.96 13.45 -1.55
CA PHE A 36 -0.37 13.96 -1.21
C PHE A 36 -0.68 13.62 0.25
N ALA A 37 -0.65 14.60 1.14
CA ALA A 37 -0.74 14.34 2.58
C ALA A 37 -2.15 13.97 3.03
N GLU A 38 -3.17 14.69 2.57
CA GLU A 38 -4.56 14.58 3.05
C GLU A 38 -5.17 13.20 2.83
N ASP A 39 -4.94 12.62 1.63
CA ASP A 39 -5.51 11.34 1.21
C ASP A 39 -4.55 10.16 1.49
N THR A 40 -3.49 10.38 2.26
CA THR A 40 -2.46 9.36 2.54
C THR A 40 -2.74 8.60 3.82
N LEU A 41 -2.62 7.27 3.74
CA LEU A 41 -2.52 6.37 4.88
C LEU A 41 -1.07 5.89 5.02
N PHE A 42 -0.41 6.31 6.08
CA PHE A 42 0.95 5.90 6.38
C PHE A 42 0.99 4.63 7.23
N PHE A 43 1.75 3.64 6.78
CA PHE A 43 2.03 2.42 7.55
C PHE A 43 3.38 2.55 8.27
N ALA A 44 3.34 2.67 9.59
CA ALA A 44 4.53 2.71 10.44
C ALA A 44 5.13 1.31 10.61
N LEU A 45 5.89 0.86 9.62
CA LEU A 45 6.46 -0.48 9.62
C LEU A 45 7.71 -0.56 10.52
N LYS A 46 7.78 -1.60 11.33
CA LYS A 46 8.99 -1.95 12.10
C LYS A 46 9.81 -3.00 11.35
N THR A 47 11.09 -2.75 11.21
CA THR A 47 12.09 -3.67 10.67
C THR A 47 13.26 -3.79 11.64
N LYS A 48 14.17 -4.73 11.40
CA LYS A 48 15.40 -4.88 12.23
C LYS A 48 16.27 -3.61 12.25
N ARG A 49 16.19 -2.75 11.23
CA ARG A 49 17.06 -1.57 11.05
C ARG A 49 16.34 -0.24 11.17
N ASN A 50 15.02 -0.23 11.14
CA ASN A 50 14.25 1.01 11.11
C ASN A 50 12.87 0.80 11.75
N ASP A 51 12.44 1.81 12.51
CA ASP A 51 11.09 1.91 13.06
C ASP A 51 10.37 3.09 12.40
N GLY A 52 9.28 2.78 11.68
CA GLY A 52 8.46 3.78 10.98
C GLY A 52 7.75 4.76 11.91
N HIS A 53 7.52 4.39 13.17
CA HIS A 53 6.82 5.24 14.13
C HIS A 53 7.54 6.57 14.38
N LYS A 54 8.87 6.59 14.29
CA LYS A 54 9.68 7.81 14.47
C LYS A 54 9.39 8.92 13.44
N TYR A 55 8.76 8.57 12.31
CA TYR A 55 8.42 9.53 11.27
C TYR A 55 7.01 10.13 11.41
N ILE A 56 6.23 9.66 12.38
CA ILE A 56 4.85 10.13 12.61
C ILE A 56 4.81 11.65 12.88
N PRO A 57 5.65 12.23 13.77
CA PRO A 57 5.63 13.67 14.01
C PRO A 57 5.91 14.50 12.74
N ASP A 58 6.97 14.17 12.00
CA ASP A 58 7.31 14.85 10.74
C ASP A 58 6.18 14.74 9.71
N LEU A 59 5.60 13.56 9.54
CA LEU A 59 4.50 13.36 8.61
C LEU A 59 3.23 14.08 9.02
N TYR A 60 2.95 14.18 10.32
CA TYR A 60 1.83 14.96 10.84
C TYR A 60 2.00 16.46 10.55
N GLU A 61 3.18 17.02 10.79
CA GLU A 61 3.50 18.41 10.43
C GLU A 61 3.34 18.66 8.93
N ARG A 62 3.67 17.67 8.10
CA ARG A 62 3.48 17.72 6.64
C ARG A 62 2.05 17.45 6.17
N GLY A 63 1.08 17.34 7.10
CA GLY A 63 -0.34 17.25 6.82
C GLY A 63 -0.93 15.85 6.72
N VAL A 64 -0.17 14.77 6.97
CA VAL A 64 -0.72 13.40 7.03
C VAL A 64 -1.58 13.28 8.30
N ARG A 65 -2.76 12.69 8.15
CA ARG A 65 -3.75 12.54 9.25
C ARG A 65 -4.17 11.09 9.50
N ASN A 66 -3.66 10.13 8.73
CA ASN A 66 -4.06 8.73 8.87
C ASN A 66 -2.82 7.85 8.98
N PHE A 67 -2.72 7.12 10.09
CA PHE A 67 -1.56 6.30 10.44
C PHE A 67 -1.98 4.88 10.83
N VAL A 68 -1.28 3.88 10.31
CA VAL A 68 -1.38 2.49 10.76
C VAL A 68 -0.16 2.20 11.63
N VAL A 69 -0.38 1.81 12.87
CA VAL A 69 0.66 1.70 13.89
C VAL A 69 0.58 0.38 14.65
N SER A 70 1.70 -0.09 15.20
CA SER A 70 1.70 -1.14 16.23
C SER A 70 1.54 -0.56 17.62
N ASP A 71 2.16 0.60 17.86
CA ASP A 71 2.13 1.29 19.14
C ASP A 71 1.64 2.72 18.92
N LEU A 72 0.73 3.15 19.77
CA LEU A 72 0.23 4.53 19.76
C LEU A 72 1.31 5.50 20.25
N PRO A 73 1.33 6.75 19.73
CA PRO A 73 2.14 7.82 20.31
C PRO A 73 1.83 8.03 21.78
N GLN A 74 2.83 8.43 22.57
CA GLN A 74 2.64 8.68 24.00
C GLN A 74 1.69 9.86 24.27
N ASN A 75 1.77 10.92 23.45
CA ASN A 75 0.97 12.14 23.58
C ASN A 75 -0.04 12.22 22.42
N LEU A 76 -1.15 11.50 22.53
CA LEU A 76 -2.20 11.51 21.49
C LEU A 76 -2.85 12.88 21.31
N ASP A 77 -2.90 13.70 22.36
CA ASP A 77 -3.49 15.03 22.36
C ASP A 77 -2.75 16.02 21.41
N ASP A 78 -1.49 15.72 21.08
CA ASP A 78 -0.70 16.52 20.13
C ASP A 78 -1.15 16.31 18.67
N TYR A 79 -1.97 15.28 18.40
CA TYR A 79 -2.38 14.88 17.05
C TYR A 79 -3.86 15.17 16.78
N VAL A 80 -4.18 16.44 16.63
CA VAL A 80 -5.55 16.89 16.35
C VAL A 80 -5.98 16.40 14.95
N ASP A 81 -7.27 16.06 14.80
CA ASP A 81 -7.87 15.60 13.53
C ASP A 81 -7.13 14.43 12.89
N THR A 82 -6.71 13.47 13.70
CA THR A 82 -5.88 12.35 13.25
C THR A 82 -6.52 11.00 13.56
N ASN A 83 -6.32 10.04 12.68
CA ASN A 83 -6.70 8.65 12.87
C ASN A 83 -5.45 7.79 13.09
N PHE A 84 -5.42 7.07 14.19
CA PHE A 84 -4.47 5.98 14.42
C PHE A 84 -5.21 4.64 14.34
N LEU A 85 -4.85 3.81 13.39
CA LEU A 85 -5.34 2.45 13.22
C LEU A 85 -4.32 1.50 13.85
N GLN A 86 -4.57 1.11 15.10
CA GLN A 86 -3.66 0.25 15.84
C GLN A 86 -3.93 -1.21 15.54
N LEU A 87 -2.87 -1.96 15.21
CA LEU A 87 -2.90 -3.41 15.04
C LEU A 87 -1.52 -4.02 15.34
N PRO A 88 -1.46 -5.27 15.80
CA PRO A 88 -0.21 -5.90 16.24
C PRO A 88 0.88 -5.98 15.16
N ASN A 89 0.48 -6.04 13.89
CA ASN A 89 1.41 -6.19 12.78
C ASN A 89 0.99 -5.34 11.57
N PRO A 90 1.47 -4.10 11.45
CA PRO A 90 1.17 -3.21 10.32
C PRO A 90 1.53 -3.81 8.95
N LEU A 91 2.58 -4.63 8.84
CA LEU A 91 2.93 -5.28 7.58
C LEU A 91 1.87 -6.29 7.12
N LYS A 92 1.37 -7.14 8.03
CA LYS A 92 0.25 -8.03 7.73
C LYS A 92 -1.01 -7.24 7.40
N GLY A 93 -1.22 -6.10 8.07
CA GLY A 93 -2.30 -5.16 7.74
C GLY A 93 -2.20 -4.66 6.30
N LEU A 94 -1.03 -4.21 5.88
CA LEU A 94 -0.78 -3.76 4.50
C LEU A 94 -1.09 -4.86 3.47
N GLN A 95 -0.65 -6.09 3.73
CA GLN A 95 -0.90 -7.25 2.86
C GLN A 95 -2.40 -7.56 2.77
N ARG A 96 -3.10 -7.58 3.91
CA ARG A 96 -4.55 -7.81 3.97
C ARG A 96 -5.35 -6.72 3.25
N LEU A 97 -4.94 -5.46 3.40
CA LEU A 97 -5.58 -4.35 2.68
C LEU A 97 -5.41 -4.52 1.17
N ALA A 98 -4.21 -4.85 0.71
CA ALA A 98 -3.93 -5.09 -0.70
C ALA A 98 -4.69 -6.29 -1.25
N GLU A 99 -4.78 -7.40 -0.52
CA GLU A 99 -5.56 -8.58 -0.87
C GLU A 99 -7.04 -8.21 -1.08
N LYS A 100 -7.63 -7.53 -0.09
CA LYS A 100 -9.02 -7.10 -0.16
C LYS A 100 -9.27 -6.08 -1.26
N TYR A 101 -8.32 -5.19 -1.49
CA TYR A 101 -8.39 -4.23 -2.59
C TYR A 101 -8.31 -4.95 -3.95
N ARG A 102 -7.36 -5.88 -4.11
CA ARG A 102 -7.19 -6.69 -5.32
C ARG A 102 -8.46 -7.48 -5.69
N SER A 103 -9.17 -8.03 -4.69
CA SER A 103 -10.37 -8.82 -4.92
C SER A 103 -11.55 -8.05 -5.54
N GLN A 104 -11.45 -6.73 -5.64
CA GLN A 104 -12.46 -5.89 -6.29
C GLN A 104 -12.27 -5.78 -7.82
N PHE A 105 -11.16 -6.31 -8.35
CA PHE A 105 -10.82 -6.21 -9.77
C PHE A 105 -10.84 -7.59 -10.43
N GLU A 106 -11.65 -7.75 -11.45
CA GLU A 106 -11.69 -8.94 -12.30
C GLU A 106 -10.75 -8.76 -13.51
N VAL A 107 -9.45 -8.63 -13.24
CA VAL A 107 -8.43 -8.47 -14.28
C VAL A 107 -7.48 -9.65 -14.28
N PRO A 108 -7.00 -10.10 -15.48
CA PRO A 108 -5.98 -11.14 -15.56
C PRO A 108 -4.69 -10.71 -14.85
N VAL A 109 -4.07 -11.64 -14.13
CA VAL A 109 -2.79 -11.44 -13.45
C VAL A 109 -1.73 -12.30 -14.10
N VAL A 110 -0.65 -11.68 -14.53
CA VAL A 110 0.55 -12.40 -15.04
C VAL A 110 1.63 -12.36 -13.98
N GLY A 111 1.90 -13.50 -13.36
CA GLY A 111 2.99 -13.67 -12.41
C GLY A 111 4.28 -14.11 -13.13
N ILE A 112 5.40 -13.42 -12.88
CA ILE A 112 6.71 -13.74 -13.45
C ILE A 112 7.64 -14.17 -12.32
N THR A 113 8.07 -15.42 -12.35
CA THR A 113 9.03 -15.99 -11.40
C THR A 113 10.32 -16.43 -12.11
N GLY A 114 11.39 -16.67 -11.36
CA GLY A 114 12.67 -17.13 -11.87
C GLY A 114 13.86 -16.49 -11.13
N SER A 115 15.03 -17.06 -11.26
CA SER A 115 16.27 -16.55 -10.64
C SER A 115 16.73 -15.24 -11.30
N ASN A 116 16.70 -15.16 -12.64
CA ASN A 116 17.16 -14.02 -13.43
C ASN A 116 16.11 -13.58 -14.46
N GLY A 117 16.24 -12.37 -15.02
CA GLY A 117 15.47 -11.89 -16.15
C GLY A 117 14.04 -11.40 -15.85
N LYS A 118 13.50 -11.60 -14.64
CA LYS A 118 12.11 -11.22 -14.29
C LYS A 118 11.74 -9.79 -14.69
N THR A 119 12.60 -8.84 -14.37
CA THR A 119 12.36 -7.42 -14.71
C THR A 119 12.34 -7.19 -16.22
N ILE A 120 13.25 -7.83 -16.94
CA ILE A 120 13.33 -7.73 -18.41
C ILE A 120 12.05 -8.29 -19.04
N VAL A 121 11.63 -9.49 -18.64
CA VAL A 121 10.40 -10.13 -19.13
C VAL A 121 9.17 -9.27 -18.81
N LYS A 122 9.09 -8.67 -17.61
CA LYS A 122 8.02 -7.73 -17.25
C LYS A 122 7.98 -6.54 -18.19
N GLU A 123 9.13 -5.92 -18.48
CA GLU A 123 9.19 -4.76 -19.37
C GLU A 123 8.82 -5.15 -20.82
N TRP A 124 9.25 -6.29 -21.29
CA TRP A 124 8.88 -6.79 -22.62
C TRP A 124 7.38 -7.08 -22.73
N LEU A 125 6.80 -7.76 -21.75
CA LEU A 125 5.35 -7.99 -21.73
C LEU A 125 4.58 -6.68 -21.72
N TYR A 126 5.05 -5.70 -20.96
CA TYR A 126 4.44 -4.37 -20.97
C TYR A 126 4.50 -3.73 -22.37
N GLN A 127 5.66 -3.75 -23.02
CA GLN A 127 5.84 -3.19 -24.38
C GLN A 127 4.97 -3.90 -25.41
N LEU A 128 4.87 -5.22 -25.34
CA LEU A 128 4.08 -6.03 -26.29
C LEU A 128 2.57 -5.81 -26.13
N LEU A 129 2.08 -5.68 -24.90
CA LEU A 129 0.66 -5.67 -24.61
C LEU A 129 0.07 -4.26 -24.49
N SER A 130 0.88 -3.26 -24.13
CA SER A 130 0.40 -1.88 -23.89
C SER A 130 -0.24 -1.19 -25.10
N PRO A 131 0.06 -1.53 -26.39
CA PRO A 131 -0.67 -0.93 -27.51
C PRO A 131 -2.15 -1.32 -27.56
N GLU A 132 -2.51 -2.50 -27.03
CA GLU A 132 -3.87 -3.04 -27.09
C GLU A 132 -4.57 -3.13 -25.73
N LYS A 133 -3.81 -3.08 -24.64
CA LYS A 133 -4.32 -3.32 -23.27
C LYS A 133 -3.85 -2.22 -22.32
N ILE A 134 -4.71 -1.88 -21.37
CA ILE A 134 -4.31 -1.05 -20.23
C ILE A 134 -3.62 -1.96 -19.23
N ILE A 135 -2.35 -1.69 -18.91
CA ILE A 135 -1.55 -2.56 -18.08
C ILE A 135 -1.10 -1.82 -16.82
N THR A 136 -1.39 -2.40 -15.68
CA THR A 136 -0.76 -2.03 -14.42
C THR A 136 0.42 -2.94 -14.18
N ARG A 137 1.61 -2.39 -14.02
CA ARG A 137 2.83 -3.12 -13.70
C ARG A 137 3.48 -2.61 -12.44
N SER A 138 4.18 -3.49 -11.72
CA SER A 138 4.95 -3.08 -10.55
C SER A 138 6.04 -2.07 -10.96
N PRO A 139 6.15 -0.92 -10.26
CA PRO A 139 7.25 0.01 -10.48
C PRO A 139 8.56 -0.66 -10.06
N ARG A 140 9.61 -0.53 -10.87
CA ARG A 140 10.93 -1.09 -10.58
C ARG A 140 10.85 -2.59 -10.24
N SER A 141 11.67 -3.04 -9.28
CA SER A 141 11.69 -4.43 -8.78
C SER A 141 10.93 -4.54 -7.45
N TYR A 142 9.66 -4.15 -7.42
CA TYR A 142 8.81 -4.29 -6.23
C TYR A 142 8.45 -5.77 -6.02
N ASN A 143 9.40 -6.53 -5.46
CA ASN A 143 9.33 -7.97 -5.23
C ASN A 143 9.40 -8.34 -3.74
N SER A 144 9.18 -7.38 -2.85
CA SER A 144 9.21 -7.59 -1.40
C SER A 144 7.81 -7.71 -0.81
N GLN A 145 7.73 -8.14 0.45
CA GLN A 145 6.49 -8.19 1.23
C GLN A 145 5.78 -6.82 1.34
N ILE A 146 6.50 -5.72 1.10
CA ILE A 146 5.97 -4.35 1.07
C ILE A 146 5.68 -3.94 -0.38
N GLY A 147 6.58 -4.24 -1.31
CA GLY A 147 6.50 -3.78 -2.69
C GLY A 147 5.30 -4.34 -3.44
N VAL A 148 4.93 -5.61 -3.20
CA VAL A 148 3.77 -6.22 -3.85
C VAL A 148 2.47 -5.56 -3.46
N PRO A 149 2.15 -5.39 -2.17
CA PRO A 149 0.96 -4.64 -1.76
C PRO A 149 0.89 -3.23 -2.38
N LEU A 150 2.01 -2.51 -2.42
CA LEU A 150 2.06 -1.19 -3.04
C LEU A 150 1.83 -1.23 -4.56
N SER A 151 2.30 -2.29 -5.24
CA SER A 151 2.02 -2.47 -6.67
C SER A 151 0.54 -2.76 -6.94
N VAL A 152 -0.09 -3.58 -6.11
CA VAL A 152 -1.53 -3.86 -6.19
C VAL A 152 -2.36 -2.58 -6.04
N TRP A 153 -1.94 -1.65 -5.18
CA TRP A 153 -2.64 -0.37 -4.99
C TRP A 153 -2.68 0.49 -6.26
N LEU A 154 -1.77 0.27 -7.20
CA LEU A 154 -1.76 0.96 -8.50
C LEU A 154 -2.90 0.54 -9.43
N LEU A 155 -3.62 -0.56 -9.15
CA LEU A 155 -4.78 -1.00 -9.92
C LEU A 155 -5.89 0.05 -10.00
N LYS A 156 -5.92 1.02 -9.11
CA LYS A 156 -6.87 2.14 -9.14
C LYS A 156 -6.89 2.93 -10.46
N TYR A 157 -5.81 2.84 -11.22
CA TYR A 157 -5.69 3.48 -12.53
C TYR A 157 -6.12 2.59 -13.70
N THR A 158 -6.51 1.35 -13.41
CA THR A 158 -6.87 0.38 -14.43
C THR A 158 -8.40 0.26 -14.51
N PRO A 159 -9.06 0.63 -15.61
CA PRO A 159 -10.49 0.41 -15.75
C PRO A 159 -10.84 -1.07 -15.60
N ALA A 160 -11.89 -1.37 -14.84
CA ALA A 160 -12.29 -2.73 -14.48
C ALA A 160 -12.57 -3.66 -15.69
N SER A 161 -12.88 -3.09 -16.87
CA SER A 161 -13.29 -3.85 -18.05
C SER A 161 -12.19 -4.13 -19.08
N LYS A 162 -10.98 -3.58 -18.94
CA LYS A 162 -9.94 -3.64 -20.00
C LYS A 162 -8.50 -3.84 -19.51
N GLY A 163 -8.28 -4.03 -18.21
CA GLY A 163 -6.94 -4.07 -17.64
C GLY A 163 -6.34 -5.47 -17.59
N VAL A 164 -5.02 -5.52 -17.69
CA VAL A 164 -4.19 -6.69 -17.37
C VAL A 164 -3.22 -6.28 -16.28
N GLU A 165 -3.18 -7.01 -15.18
CA GLU A 165 -2.14 -6.80 -14.17
C GLU A 165 -0.92 -7.66 -14.50
N VAL A 166 0.23 -7.03 -14.66
CA VAL A 166 1.51 -7.73 -14.77
C VAL A 166 2.27 -7.55 -13.46
N ALA A 167 2.23 -8.56 -12.62
CA ALA A 167 2.99 -8.58 -11.38
C ALA A 167 4.33 -9.31 -11.58
N THR A 168 5.44 -8.69 -11.21
CA THR A 168 6.69 -9.42 -11.03
C THR A 168 6.64 -10.14 -9.69
N THR A 169 6.49 -11.44 -9.72
CA THR A 169 6.53 -12.26 -8.50
C THR A 169 7.98 -12.64 -8.19
N ILE A 170 8.40 -12.34 -7.18
CA ILE A 170 8.63 -12.68 -5.82
C ILE A 170 9.04 -14.14 -5.68
N GLY A 171 10.33 -14.29 -5.37
CA GLY A 171 10.79 -15.52 -4.76
C GLY A 171 10.01 -15.82 -3.49
N ALA A 172 9.56 -17.07 -3.41
CA ALA A 172 9.06 -17.79 -2.25
C ALA A 172 8.44 -16.94 -1.11
N PHE A 173 7.14 -17.03 -0.96
CA PHE A 173 6.54 -16.96 0.35
C PHE A 173 7.17 -18.12 1.17
N ALA A 174 8.20 -17.83 1.94
CA ALA A 174 8.60 -18.72 3.01
C ALA A 174 7.47 -18.66 4.03
N THR A 175 6.78 -19.76 4.16
CA THR A 175 5.85 -20.10 5.22
C THR A 175 6.45 -19.88 6.59
#